data_da176fa95c26ae16d83d16a9cf83bb47
#
_entry.id   da176fa95c26ae16d83d16a9cf83bb47
#
_cell.length_a   1.000
_cell.length_b   1.000
_cell.length_c   1.000
_cell.angle_alpha   90.00
_cell.angle_beta   90.00
_cell.angle_gamma   90.00
#
_symmetry.space_group_name_H-M   'P 1'
#
loop_
_entity.id
_entity.type
_entity.pdbx_description
1 polymer ?
#
loop_
_entity_poly.entity_id
_entity_poly.type
_entity_poly.pdbx_seq_one_letter_code
_entity_poly.pdbx_strand_id
1 'polypeptide(L)'
;VKLGNKAGKAASRVTAEGVIAAAVDDTTGAMVEINCETDFVSKNESFLAFTKAAASLIAQHNPADVAALSALAYSQDGFGPTLEDVRKGLIGKIGENMSIRRFKRYSGGGKLAHYLHGTRIGVVVEFAGSGVAAKDVAMHVAAMKPAALSQAAVPAELVEKEGTTATEKAAESGKPADIVAKMVEGSVQK
;
A
#
# COMPACT_ATOMS: atom_id res chain seq x y z
N VAL A 1 -23.14 22.45 4.03
CA VAL A 1 -24.30 21.68 3.53
C VAL A 1 -24.15 21.32 2.06
N LYS A 2 -23.78 22.26 1.16
CA LYS A 2 -23.64 21.96 -0.30
C LYS A 2 -22.51 20.97 -0.65
N LEU A 3 -21.38 21.03 0.05
CA LEU A 3 -20.22 20.16 -0.21
C LEU A 3 -20.44 18.70 0.26
N GLY A 4 -21.10 18.52 1.41
CA GLY A 4 -21.49 17.19 1.89
C GLY A 4 -22.44 16.46 0.94
N ASN A 5 -23.37 17.19 0.31
CA ASN A 5 -24.27 16.63 -0.70
C ASN A 5 -23.54 16.18 -1.96
N LYS A 6 -22.48 16.88 -2.38
CA LYS A 6 -21.64 16.47 -3.52
C LYS A 6 -20.83 15.21 -3.21
N ALA A 7 -20.24 15.13 -2.02
CA ALA A 7 -19.53 13.94 -1.56
C ALA A 7 -20.44 12.72 -1.49
N GLY A 8 -21.67 12.87 -0.96
CA GLY A 8 -22.66 11.79 -0.94
C GLY A 8 -23.03 11.27 -2.34
N LYS A 9 -23.20 12.18 -3.32
CA LYS A 9 -23.48 11.79 -4.71
C LYS A 9 -22.29 11.11 -5.40
N ALA A 10 -21.06 11.44 -4.99
CA ALA A 10 -19.85 10.84 -5.53
C ALA A 10 -19.54 9.45 -4.92
N ALA A 11 -20.05 9.15 -3.73
CA ALA A 11 -19.67 7.99 -2.92
C ALA A 11 -19.85 6.62 -3.61
N SER A 12 -20.77 6.51 -4.57
CA SER A 12 -21.02 5.27 -5.33
C SER A 12 -20.09 5.10 -6.55
N ARG A 13 -19.32 6.11 -6.91
CA ARG A 13 -18.42 6.04 -8.07
C ARG A 13 -17.15 5.28 -7.73
N VAL A 14 -16.71 4.42 -8.64
CA VAL A 14 -15.52 3.58 -8.44
C VAL A 14 -14.26 4.43 -8.44
N THR A 15 -13.42 4.24 -7.43
CA THR A 15 -12.10 4.87 -7.31
C THR A 15 -11.01 3.88 -7.73
N ALA A 16 -10.75 3.78 -9.04
CA ALA A 16 -9.83 2.80 -9.63
C ALA A 16 -8.36 3.25 -9.59
N GLU A 17 -8.12 4.54 -9.41
CA GLU A 17 -6.80 5.15 -9.31
C GLU A 17 -6.50 5.52 -7.86
N GLY A 18 -5.30 6.03 -7.59
CA GLY A 18 -4.94 6.47 -6.25
C GLY A 18 -3.45 6.65 -6.03
N VAL A 19 -3.11 6.89 -4.76
CA VAL A 19 -1.76 7.16 -4.32
C VAL A 19 -1.47 6.37 -3.04
N ILE A 20 -0.27 5.81 -2.98
CA ILE A 20 0.37 5.35 -1.75
C ILE A 20 1.22 6.51 -1.21
N ALA A 21 0.94 6.95 0.01
CA ALA A 21 1.77 7.92 0.72
C ALA A 21 2.39 7.27 1.96
N ALA A 22 3.57 7.73 2.32
CA ALA A 22 4.28 7.27 3.49
C ALA A 22 4.80 8.45 4.31
N ALA A 23 4.81 8.29 5.64
CA ALA A 23 5.50 9.15 6.59
C ALA A 23 6.32 8.24 7.49
N VAL A 24 7.63 8.26 7.35
CA VAL A 24 8.55 7.34 8.02
C VAL A 24 9.71 8.13 8.60
N ASP A 25 9.95 7.96 9.89
CA ASP A 25 11.19 8.32 10.58
C ASP A 25 12.01 7.05 10.91
N ASP A 26 13.02 7.16 11.75
CA ASP A 26 13.95 6.07 12.04
C ASP A 26 13.27 4.84 12.68
N THR A 27 12.20 5.01 13.45
CA THR A 27 11.59 3.95 14.27
C THR A 27 10.08 3.89 14.20
N THR A 28 9.45 4.92 13.64
CA THR A 28 8.00 4.99 13.48
C THR A 28 7.66 5.33 12.04
N GLY A 29 6.69 4.67 11.49
CA GLY A 29 6.25 4.94 10.13
C GLY A 29 4.81 4.59 9.89
N ALA A 30 4.26 5.19 8.85
CA ALA A 30 2.95 4.88 8.35
C ALA A 30 2.93 4.88 6.83
N MET A 31 2.09 4.03 6.28
CA MET A 31 1.77 3.99 4.86
C MET A 31 0.25 3.97 4.71
N VAL A 32 -0.27 4.75 3.78
CA VAL A 32 -1.71 4.86 3.51
C VAL A 32 -1.98 4.77 2.02
N GLU A 33 -3.07 4.09 1.68
CA GLU A 33 -3.62 4.04 0.33
C GLU A 33 -4.88 4.90 0.28
N ILE A 34 -4.87 5.92 -0.56
CA ILE A 34 -6.01 6.80 -0.82
C ILE A 34 -6.32 6.76 -2.31
N ASN A 35 -7.55 6.37 -2.63
CA ASN A 35 -8.01 6.19 -4.00
C ASN A 35 -8.80 7.41 -4.50
N CYS A 36 -8.74 7.62 -5.81
CA CYS A 36 -9.52 8.60 -6.58
C CYS A 36 -10.00 7.96 -7.88
N GLU A 37 -10.79 8.69 -8.68
CA GLU A 37 -11.37 8.12 -9.90
C GLU A 37 -10.37 8.10 -11.06
N THR A 38 -9.56 9.17 -11.23
CA THR A 38 -8.66 9.33 -12.39
C THR A 38 -7.21 9.56 -11.99
N ASP A 39 -6.31 9.32 -12.92
CA ASP A 39 -4.89 9.61 -12.78
C ASP A 39 -4.59 11.12 -12.78
N PHE A 40 -5.48 11.96 -13.28
CA PHE A 40 -5.38 13.42 -13.17
C PHE A 40 -5.46 13.86 -11.71
N VAL A 41 -6.42 13.33 -10.94
CA VAL A 41 -6.56 13.64 -9.53
C VAL A 41 -5.42 13.03 -8.71
N SER A 42 -4.91 11.86 -9.07
CA SER A 42 -3.74 11.26 -8.40
C SER A 42 -2.47 12.13 -8.49
N LYS A 43 -2.42 13.09 -9.39
CA LYS A 43 -1.33 14.06 -9.58
C LYS A 43 -1.69 15.48 -9.07
N ASN A 44 -2.91 15.68 -8.59
CA ASN A 44 -3.38 16.98 -8.10
C ASN A 44 -2.70 17.35 -6.78
N GLU A 45 -2.21 18.57 -6.66
CA GLU A 45 -1.46 19.05 -5.49
C GLU A 45 -2.26 18.97 -4.19
N SER A 46 -3.53 19.38 -4.20
CA SER A 46 -4.39 19.31 -3.01
C SER A 46 -4.65 17.86 -2.60
N PHE A 47 -4.83 16.94 -3.55
CA PHE A 47 -4.97 15.52 -3.27
C PHE A 47 -3.68 14.92 -2.70
N LEU A 48 -2.52 15.23 -3.28
CA LEU A 48 -1.23 14.78 -2.78
C LEU A 48 -0.91 15.32 -1.38
N ALA A 49 -1.24 16.60 -1.10
CA ALA A 49 -1.10 17.18 0.23
C ALA A 49 -1.98 16.45 1.26
N PHE A 50 -3.23 16.15 0.91
CA PHE A 50 -4.14 15.37 1.74
C PHE A 50 -3.60 13.96 2.05
N THR A 51 -3.05 13.26 1.05
CA THR A 51 -2.49 11.91 1.25
C THR A 51 -1.27 11.92 2.18
N LYS A 52 -0.39 12.90 2.04
CA LYS A 52 0.79 13.07 2.92
C LYS A 52 0.38 13.40 4.35
N ALA A 53 -0.61 14.28 4.51
CA ALA A 53 -1.13 14.63 5.83
C ALA A 53 -1.77 13.43 6.52
N ALA A 54 -2.53 12.61 5.80
CA ALA A 54 -3.11 11.38 6.34
C ALA A 54 -2.01 10.41 6.83
N ALA A 55 -0.93 10.20 6.06
CA ALA A 55 0.19 9.37 6.48
C ALA A 55 0.85 9.91 7.77
N SER A 56 1.06 11.23 7.86
CA SER A 56 1.62 11.87 9.04
C SER A 56 0.73 11.72 10.28
N LEU A 57 -0.57 11.91 10.12
CA LEU A 57 -1.55 11.73 11.20
C LEU A 57 -1.58 10.28 11.72
N ILE A 58 -1.47 9.31 10.83
CA ILE A 58 -1.39 7.89 11.23
C ILE A 58 -0.11 7.64 12.04
N ALA A 59 1.04 8.12 11.58
CA ALA A 59 2.31 7.94 12.28
C ALA A 59 2.28 8.54 13.70
N GLN A 60 1.70 9.75 13.84
CA GLN A 60 1.65 10.50 15.10
C GLN A 60 0.61 9.98 16.09
N HIS A 61 -0.61 9.68 15.61
CA HIS A 61 -1.76 9.43 16.49
C HIS A 61 -2.15 7.96 16.63
N ASN A 62 -1.58 7.06 15.81
CA ASN A 62 -1.88 5.63 15.86
C ASN A 62 -3.40 5.32 15.89
N PRO A 63 -4.19 5.82 14.94
CA PRO A 63 -5.62 5.56 14.92
C PRO A 63 -5.89 4.06 14.75
N ALA A 64 -6.96 3.57 15.38
CA ALA A 64 -7.31 2.16 15.35
C ALA A 64 -7.78 1.68 13.96
N ASP A 65 -8.45 2.55 13.23
CA ASP A 65 -9.04 2.25 11.91
C ASP A 65 -9.23 3.53 11.08
N VAL A 66 -9.79 3.38 9.88
CA VAL A 66 -10.06 4.50 8.96
C VAL A 66 -11.08 5.48 9.55
N ALA A 67 -12.03 5.02 10.35
CA ALA A 67 -13.02 5.90 10.97
C ALA A 67 -12.36 6.79 12.03
N ALA A 68 -11.52 6.23 12.89
CA ALA A 68 -10.72 6.96 13.86
C ALA A 68 -9.76 7.96 13.20
N LEU A 69 -9.08 7.55 12.11
CA LEU A 69 -8.23 8.43 11.31
C LEU A 69 -9.04 9.62 10.75
N SER A 70 -10.21 9.35 10.18
CA SER A 70 -11.08 10.35 9.56
C SER A 70 -11.57 11.41 10.55
N ALA A 71 -11.70 11.06 11.83
CA ALA A 71 -12.12 11.95 12.90
C ALA A 71 -11.01 12.85 13.46
N LEU A 72 -9.75 12.61 13.10
CA LEU A 72 -8.62 13.41 13.59
C LEU A 72 -8.70 14.85 13.09
N ALA A 73 -8.25 15.77 13.94
CA ALA A 73 -8.22 17.21 13.64
C ALA A 73 -7.25 17.48 12.47
N TYR A 74 -7.76 18.07 11.42
CA TYR A 74 -7.00 18.49 10.25
C TYR A 74 -7.75 19.56 9.45
N SER A 75 -7.00 20.47 8.86
CA SER A 75 -7.55 21.50 7.99
C SER A 75 -6.65 21.74 6.79
N GLN A 76 -7.25 21.86 5.60
CA GLN A 76 -6.56 22.12 4.35
C GLN A 76 -7.48 22.84 3.37
N ASP A 77 -6.96 23.80 2.61
CA ASP A 77 -7.67 24.51 1.54
C ASP A 77 -8.99 25.19 2.02
N GLY A 78 -9.06 25.60 3.29
CA GLY A 78 -10.26 26.16 3.89
C GLY A 78 -11.32 25.13 4.31
N PHE A 79 -11.00 23.83 4.22
CA PHE A 79 -11.83 22.72 4.71
C PHE A 79 -11.31 22.21 6.06
N GLY A 80 -12.19 21.68 6.87
CA GLY A 80 -11.94 21.16 8.21
C GLY A 80 -13.23 21.21 9.04
N PRO A 81 -13.19 20.90 10.33
CA PRO A 81 -12.01 20.74 11.20
C PRO A 81 -11.41 19.33 11.25
N THR A 82 -11.99 18.35 10.57
CA THR A 82 -11.49 16.96 10.59
C THR A 82 -10.94 16.54 9.23
N LEU A 83 -10.17 15.44 9.22
CA LEU A 83 -9.67 14.84 7.97
C LEU A 83 -10.82 14.46 7.03
N GLU A 84 -11.95 13.98 7.57
CA GLU A 84 -13.16 13.67 6.81
C GLU A 84 -13.80 14.92 6.19
N ASP A 85 -13.82 16.03 6.91
CA ASP A 85 -14.35 17.30 6.37
C ASP A 85 -13.48 17.81 5.23
N VAL A 86 -12.16 17.67 5.34
CA VAL A 86 -11.23 18.00 4.26
C VAL A 86 -11.47 17.09 3.06
N ARG A 87 -11.61 15.77 3.25
CA ARG A 87 -11.93 14.82 2.17
C ARG A 87 -13.21 15.20 1.44
N LYS A 88 -14.29 15.46 2.17
CA LYS A 88 -15.57 15.91 1.59
C LYS A 88 -15.45 17.24 0.86
N GLY A 89 -14.68 18.17 1.41
CA GLY A 89 -14.39 19.45 0.80
C GLY A 89 -13.66 19.28 -0.54
N LEU A 90 -12.62 18.45 -0.59
CA LEU A 90 -11.85 18.16 -1.81
C LEU A 90 -12.72 17.45 -2.85
N ILE A 91 -13.56 16.49 -2.48
CA ILE A 91 -14.54 15.87 -3.39
C ILE A 91 -15.45 16.95 -4.00
N GLY A 92 -15.92 17.88 -3.18
CA GLY A 92 -16.77 18.98 -3.64
C GLY A 92 -16.05 19.97 -4.56
N LYS A 93 -14.76 20.22 -4.33
CA LYS A 93 -13.91 21.16 -5.10
C LYS A 93 -13.42 20.53 -6.41
N ILE A 94 -12.93 19.31 -6.36
CA ILE A 94 -12.31 18.61 -7.51
C ILE A 94 -13.38 17.90 -8.35
N GLY A 95 -14.45 17.40 -7.73
CA GLY A 95 -15.57 16.79 -8.43
C GLY A 95 -15.46 15.27 -8.56
N GLU A 96 -14.41 14.64 -8.03
CA GLU A 96 -14.20 13.20 -8.03
C GLU A 96 -14.37 12.59 -6.64
N ASN A 97 -14.81 11.31 -6.60
CA ASN A 97 -14.82 10.53 -5.36
C ASN A 97 -13.40 10.27 -4.88
N MET A 98 -13.22 10.28 -3.55
CA MET A 98 -11.97 9.97 -2.88
C MET A 98 -12.23 9.07 -1.69
N SER A 99 -11.41 8.05 -1.50
CA SER A 99 -11.58 7.05 -0.46
C SER A 99 -10.25 6.75 0.23
N ILE A 100 -10.21 6.85 1.56
CA ILE A 100 -9.12 6.30 2.36
C ILE A 100 -9.40 4.81 2.46
N ARG A 101 -8.63 4.00 1.70
CA ARG A 101 -8.91 2.57 1.59
C ARG A 101 -8.39 1.79 2.77
N ARG A 102 -7.12 2.00 3.11
CA ARG A 102 -6.41 1.29 4.18
C ARG A 102 -5.12 1.99 4.55
N PHE A 103 -4.63 1.65 5.71
CA PHE A 103 -3.29 2.08 6.15
C PHE A 103 -2.65 1.02 7.05
N LYS A 104 -1.35 1.18 7.26
CA LYS A 104 -0.60 0.44 8.26
C LYS A 104 0.41 1.36 8.94
N ARG A 105 0.52 1.24 10.27
CA ARG A 105 1.53 1.91 11.09
C ARG A 105 2.56 0.88 11.55
N TYR A 106 3.79 1.31 11.59
CA TYR A 106 4.96 0.53 11.99
C TYR A 106 5.62 1.21 13.18
N SER A 107 5.83 0.47 14.28
CA SER A 107 6.48 0.97 15.49
C SER A 107 6.97 -0.21 16.34
N GLY A 108 7.63 -1.19 15.72
CA GLY A 108 8.02 -2.44 16.33
C GLY A 108 9.35 -2.41 17.12
N GLY A 109 10.03 -1.26 17.17
CA GLY A 109 11.30 -1.11 17.84
C GLY A 109 12.54 -1.33 16.95
N GLY A 110 12.37 -1.81 15.72
CA GLY A 110 13.41 -1.83 14.69
C GLY A 110 13.54 -0.47 13.99
N LYS A 111 14.62 -0.30 13.25
CA LYS A 111 14.77 0.83 12.34
C LYS A 111 13.93 0.62 11.10
N LEU A 112 13.46 1.71 10.50
CA LEU A 112 12.63 1.67 9.31
C LEU A 112 13.35 2.28 8.12
N ALA A 113 13.20 1.65 6.96
CA ALA A 113 13.48 2.24 5.66
C ALA A 113 12.26 2.11 4.77
N HIS A 114 12.06 3.05 3.86
CA HIS A 114 10.94 2.99 2.92
C HIS A 114 11.37 3.34 1.51
N TYR A 115 10.60 2.84 0.56
CA TYR A 115 10.74 3.17 -0.86
C TYR A 115 9.36 3.36 -1.48
N LEU A 116 9.19 4.44 -2.21
CA LEU A 116 8.01 4.70 -3.03
C LEU A 116 8.41 4.68 -4.50
N HIS A 117 7.80 3.80 -5.28
CA HIS A 117 7.96 3.77 -6.73
C HIS A 117 6.80 4.50 -7.39
N GLY A 118 7.05 5.75 -7.77
CA GLY A 118 5.99 6.67 -8.17
C GLY A 118 4.98 6.87 -7.05
N THR A 119 3.70 6.77 -7.38
CA THR A 119 2.59 6.91 -6.43
C THR A 119 1.84 5.60 -6.17
N ARG A 120 2.25 4.50 -6.80
CA ARG A 120 1.45 3.25 -6.82
C ARG A 120 2.03 2.11 -6.00
N ILE A 121 3.33 2.10 -5.73
CA ILE A 121 4.00 1.05 -4.97
C ILE A 121 4.73 1.69 -3.80
N GLY A 122 4.46 1.18 -2.60
CA GLY A 122 5.18 1.56 -1.40
C GLY A 122 5.67 0.33 -0.65
N VAL A 123 6.89 0.40 -0.15
CA VAL A 123 7.51 -0.64 0.67
C VAL A 123 8.08 0.00 1.93
N VAL A 124 7.82 -0.63 3.07
CA VAL A 124 8.48 -0.35 4.34
C VAL A 124 9.23 -1.60 4.75
N VAL A 125 10.49 -1.44 5.13
CA VAL A 125 11.35 -2.50 5.67
C VAL A 125 11.69 -2.13 7.11
N GLU A 126 11.36 -3.02 8.04
CA GLU A 126 11.85 -2.97 9.42
C GLU A 126 13.11 -3.82 9.50
N PHE A 127 14.19 -3.28 10.07
CA PHE A 127 15.49 -3.93 10.11
C PHE A 127 16.25 -3.64 11.40
N ALA A 128 17.21 -4.51 11.71
CA ALA A 128 18.17 -4.33 12.79
C ALA A 128 19.58 -4.08 12.22
N GLY A 129 20.42 -3.40 12.99
CA GLY A 129 21.81 -3.15 12.63
C GLY A 129 22.03 -1.94 11.73
N SER A 130 22.96 -2.05 10.77
CA SER A 130 23.32 -0.95 9.85
C SER A 130 22.29 -0.78 8.73
N GLY A 131 21.84 0.44 8.50
CA GLY A 131 20.84 0.78 7.48
C GLY A 131 21.37 0.95 6.05
N VAL A 132 22.66 0.67 5.80
CA VAL A 132 23.32 0.98 4.51
C VAL A 132 22.59 0.37 3.32
N ALA A 133 22.12 -0.88 3.41
CA ALA A 133 21.42 -1.57 2.33
C ALA A 133 19.89 -1.56 2.47
N ALA A 134 19.33 -1.01 3.53
CA ALA A 134 17.90 -1.15 3.83
C ALA A 134 16.99 -0.52 2.76
N LYS A 135 17.40 0.60 2.19
CA LYS A 135 16.67 1.26 1.09
C LYS A 135 16.76 0.46 -0.21
N ASP A 136 17.91 -0.14 -0.49
CA ASP A 136 18.11 -0.99 -1.66
C ASP A 136 17.28 -2.27 -1.55
N VAL A 137 17.17 -2.83 -0.33
CA VAL A 137 16.26 -3.96 -0.05
C VAL A 137 14.81 -3.55 -0.28
N ALA A 138 14.37 -2.38 0.21
CA ALA A 138 13.02 -1.90 -0.03
C ALA A 138 12.71 -1.73 -1.53
N MET A 139 13.67 -1.22 -2.30
CA MET A 139 13.58 -1.06 -3.76
C MET A 139 13.51 -2.42 -4.45
N HIS A 140 14.33 -3.40 -4.02
CA HIS A 140 14.30 -4.77 -4.52
C HIS A 140 12.97 -5.46 -4.23
N VAL A 141 12.43 -5.30 -3.02
CA VAL A 141 11.09 -5.81 -2.64
C VAL A 141 10.00 -5.21 -3.53
N ALA A 142 10.06 -3.92 -3.85
CA ALA A 142 9.11 -3.29 -4.77
C ALA A 142 9.13 -3.93 -6.17
N ALA A 143 10.32 -4.30 -6.66
CA ALA A 143 10.49 -4.93 -7.97
C ALA A 143 10.06 -6.40 -7.97
N MET A 144 10.51 -7.17 -6.98
CA MET A 144 10.32 -8.64 -6.93
C MET A 144 8.98 -9.06 -6.34
N LYS A 145 8.34 -8.22 -5.54
CA LYS A 145 7.03 -8.47 -4.90
C LYS A 145 6.98 -9.82 -4.16
N PRO A 146 7.93 -10.10 -3.24
CA PRO A 146 7.98 -11.39 -2.55
C PRO A 146 6.68 -11.65 -1.79
N ALA A 147 6.25 -12.91 -1.75
CA ALA A 147 5.02 -13.31 -1.07
C ALA A 147 5.17 -13.30 0.45
N ALA A 148 6.41 -13.46 0.96
CA ALA A 148 6.70 -13.54 2.39
C ALA A 148 8.13 -13.10 2.70
N LEU A 149 8.41 -12.86 3.97
CA LEU A 149 9.74 -12.48 4.48
C LEU A 149 10.75 -13.63 4.44
N SER A 150 10.28 -14.87 4.57
CA SER A 150 11.11 -16.07 4.53
C SER A 150 10.34 -17.22 3.88
N GLN A 151 11.05 -18.23 3.42
CA GLN A 151 10.48 -19.44 2.84
C GLN A 151 9.44 -20.09 3.77
N ALA A 152 9.73 -20.16 5.07
CA ALA A 152 8.83 -20.76 6.06
C ALA A 152 7.52 -19.98 6.25
N ALA A 153 7.47 -18.71 5.86
CA ALA A 153 6.30 -17.84 5.98
C ALA A 153 5.46 -17.78 4.69
N VAL A 154 5.87 -18.48 3.63
CA VAL A 154 5.10 -18.54 2.38
C VAL A 154 3.81 -19.33 2.63
N PRO A 155 2.62 -18.80 2.28
CA PRO A 155 1.36 -19.52 2.42
C PRO A 155 1.38 -20.87 1.66
N ALA A 156 0.96 -21.95 2.32
CA ALA A 156 0.97 -23.30 1.75
C ALA A 156 0.20 -23.38 0.42
N GLU A 157 -0.91 -22.66 0.32
CA GLU A 157 -1.71 -22.58 -0.92
C GLU A 157 -0.92 -22.05 -2.12
N LEU A 158 0.00 -21.10 -1.91
CA LEU A 158 0.86 -20.59 -2.98
C LEU A 158 1.88 -21.63 -3.40
N VAL A 159 2.45 -22.38 -2.45
CA VAL A 159 3.39 -23.46 -2.71
C VAL A 159 2.71 -24.58 -3.50
N GLU A 160 1.51 -25.00 -3.08
CA GLU A 160 0.72 -26.03 -3.77
C GLU A 160 0.33 -25.61 -5.19
N LYS A 161 -0.11 -24.37 -5.35
CA LYS A 161 -0.46 -23.82 -6.66
C LYS A 161 0.74 -23.80 -7.61
N GLU A 162 1.90 -23.35 -7.14
CA GLU A 162 3.12 -23.34 -7.95
C GLU A 162 3.57 -24.76 -8.27
N GLY A 163 3.50 -25.67 -7.30
CA GLY A 163 3.79 -27.10 -7.50
C GLY A 163 2.90 -27.73 -8.57
N THR A 164 1.61 -27.45 -8.55
CA THR A 164 0.64 -27.93 -9.56
C THR A 164 0.99 -27.37 -10.93
N THR A 165 1.19 -26.06 -11.04
CA THR A 165 1.55 -25.40 -12.30
C THR A 165 2.88 -25.92 -12.86
N ALA A 166 3.87 -26.11 -11.99
CA ALA A 166 5.18 -26.65 -12.38
C ALA A 166 5.06 -28.11 -12.86
N THR A 167 4.22 -28.91 -12.23
CA THR A 167 3.93 -30.29 -12.62
C THR A 167 3.28 -30.38 -14.00
N GLU A 168 2.27 -29.56 -14.26
CA GLU A 168 1.61 -29.48 -15.55
C GLU A 168 2.59 -29.10 -16.68
N LYS A 169 3.35 -28.02 -16.48
CA LYS A 169 4.38 -27.59 -17.43
C LYS A 169 5.47 -28.64 -17.68
N ALA A 170 5.88 -29.34 -16.62
CA ALA A 170 6.91 -30.36 -16.73
C ALA A 170 6.40 -31.63 -17.43
N ALA A 171 5.13 -32.01 -17.25
CA ALA A 171 4.49 -33.10 -17.96
C ALA A 171 4.41 -32.84 -19.47
N GLU A 172 4.16 -31.61 -19.90
CA GLU A 172 4.19 -31.22 -21.32
C GLU A 172 5.57 -31.30 -21.95
N SER A 173 6.64 -31.30 -21.15
CA SER A 173 8.04 -31.36 -21.65
C SER A 173 8.46 -32.72 -22.19
N GLY A 174 7.69 -33.80 -21.96
CA GLY A 174 8.01 -35.15 -22.38
C GLY A 174 9.26 -35.75 -21.74
N LYS A 175 9.76 -35.18 -20.65
CA LYS A 175 10.97 -35.62 -19.93
C LYS A 175 10.67 -36.80 -19.00
N PRO A 176 11.69 -37.65 -18.66
CA PRO A 176 11.57 -38.70 -17.67
C PRO A 176 11.07 -38.19 -16.29
N ALA A 177 10.33 -39.04 -15.56
CA ALA A 177 9.65 -38.67 -14.31
C ALA A 177 10.61 -38.15 -13.21
N ASP A 178 11.83 -38.66 -13.15
CA ASP A 178 12.86 -38.21 -12.21
C ASP A 178 13.37 -36.79 -12.53
N ILE A 179 13.42 -36.41 -13.80
CA ILE A 179 13.77 -35.06 -14.24
C ILE A 179 12.57 -34.11 -13.98
N VAL A 180 11.36 -34.57 -14.25
CA VAL A 180 10.12 -33.80 -13.95
C VAL A 180 10.06 -33.46 -12.46
N ALA A 181 10.30 -34.42 -11.56
CA ALA A 181 10.31 -34.19 -10.12
C ALA A 181 11.32 -33.10 -9.69
N LYS A 182 12.53 -33.14 -10.23
CA LYS A 182 13.58 -32.12 -9.96
C LYS A 182 13.21 -30.76 -10.54
N MET A 183 12.53 -30.69 -11.67
CA MET A 183 12.07 -29.44 -12.26
C MET A 183 10.97 -28.80 -11.40
N VAL A 184 10.03 -29.60 -10.88
CA VAL A 184 8.98 -29.14 -9.98
C VAL A 184 9.57 -28.62 -8.68
N GLU A 185 10.47 -29.36 -8.04
CA GLU A 185 11.17 -28.95 -6.83
C GLU A 185 11.93 -27.63 -7.04
N GLY A 186 12.70 -27.51 -8.12
CA GLY A 186 13.44 -26.28 -8.44
C GLY A 186 12.54 -25.08 -8.73
N SER A 187 11.33 -25.29 -9.27
CA SER A 187 10.35 -24.22 -9.48
C SER A 187 9.73 -23.72 -8.17
N VAL A 188 9.44 -24.64 -7.26
CA VAL A 188 8.87 -24.31 -5.94
C VAL A 188 9.89 -23.62 -5.03
N GLN A 189 11.18 -23.95 -5.16
CA GLN A 189 12.25 -23.33 -4.37
C GLN A 189 12.66 -21.93 -4.87
N LYS A 190 12.29 -21.55 -6.06
CA LYS A 190 12.64 -20.27 -6.70
C LYS A 190 11.68 -19.15 -6.37
#